data_259056769438e60b72b930b07da8ba3f
#
_entry.id   259056769438e60b72b930b07da8ba3f
#
_cell.length_a   1.000
_cell.length_b   1.000
_cell.length_c   1.000
_cell.angle_alpha   90.00
_cell.angle_beta   90.00
_cell.angle_gamma   90.00
#
_symmetry.space_group_name_H-M   'P 1'
#
loop_
_entity.id
_entity.type
_entity.pdbx_description
1 polymer ?
#
loop_
_entity_poly.entity_id
_entity_poly.type
_entity_poly.pdbx_seq_one_letter_code
_entity_poly.pdbx_strand_id
1 'polypeptide(L)' 'MIEYKGYFGKVEYDAQANILHGEVLGIRDVVTFQARSVDEVERAFHESADD' A
#
# COMPACT_ATOMS: atom_id res chain seq x y z
N MET A 1 3.27 -5.21 -7.61
CA MET A 1 2.52 -5.78 -6.47
C MET A 1 3.51 -6.21 -5.40
N ILE A 2 3.22 -5.89 -4.15
CA ILE A 2 4.07 -6.27 -3.02
C ILE A 2 3.32 -7.26 -2.13
N GLU A 3 4.06 -8.02 -1.36
CA GLU A 3 3.49 -9.04 -0.49
C GLU A 3 4.14 -8.98 0.88
N TYR A 4 3.34 -9.17 1.94
CA TYR A 4 3.83 -9.17 3.30
C TYR A 4 2.85 -9.98 4.18
N LYS A 5 3.34 -11.02 4.84
CA LYS A 5 2.56 -11.88 5.75
C LYS A 5 1.29 -12.43 5.10
N GLY A 6 1.36 -12.77 3.82
CA GLY A 6 0.22 -13.31 3.10
C GLY A 6 -0.74 -12.29 2.53
N TYR A 7 -0.49 -11.02 2.76
CA TYR A 7 -1.28 -9.95 2.16
C TYR A 7 -0.59 -9.43 0.91
N PHE A 8 -1.41 -9.00 -0.05
CA PHE A 8 -0.89 -8.41 -1.29
C PHE A 8 -1.23 -6.93 -1.32
N GLY A 9 -0.30 -6.14 -1.78
CA GLY A 9 -0.52 -4.71 -1.94
C GLY A 9 -0.45 -4.31 -3.40
N LYS A 10 -1.45 -3.58 -3.86
CA LYS A 10 -1.47 -2.99 -5.19
C LYS A 10 -1.10 -1.52 -5.07
N VAL A 11 -0.18 -1.05 -5.91
CA VAL A 11 0.30 0.33 -5.85
C VAL A 11 0.07 0.99 -7.19
N GLU A 12 -0.48 2.21 -7.17
CA GLU A 12 -0.70 3.01 -8.36
C GLU A 12 -0.12 4.41 -8.14
N TYR A 13 0.44 4.98 -9.18
CA TYR A 13 1.00 6.32 -9.13
C TYR A 13 -0.06 7.34 -9.56
N ASP A 14 -0.23 8.37 -8.75
CA ASP A 14 -1.12 9.48 -9.07
C ASP A 14 -0.24 10.68 -9.48
N ALA A 15 -0.18 10.92 -10.79
CA ALA A 15 0.67 11.97 -11.32
C ALA A 15 0.21 13.38 -10.93
N GLN A 16 -1.09 13.56 -10.74
CA GLN A 16 -1.62 14.88 -10.37
C GLN A 16 -1.24 15.26 -8.96
N ALA A 17 -1.34 14.31 -8.05
CA ALA A 17 -1.01 14.54 -6.65
C ALA A 17 0.46 14.26 -6.36
N ASN A 18 1.17 13.62 -7.30
CA ASN A 18 2.56 13.23 -7.15
C ASN A 18 2.76 12.32 -5.94
N ILE A 19 1.85 11.37 -5.78
CA ILE A 19 1.89 10.40 -4.69
C ILE A 19 1.59 9.01 -5.21
N LEU A 20 1.97 8.02 -4.41
CA LEU A 20 1.67 6.62 -4.67
C LEU A 20 0.50 6.20 -3.78
N HIS A 21 -0.51 5.60 -4.39
CA HIS A 21 -1.67 5.05 -3.69
C HIS A 21 -1.53 3.56 -3.60
N GLY A 22 -1.69 3.02 -2.40
CA GLY A 22 -1.64 1.59 -2.19
C GLY A 22 -2.95 1.06 -1.63
N GLU A 23 -3.23 -0.20 -1.94
CA GLU A 23 -4.42 -0.87 -1.45
C GLU A 23 -4.05 -2.29 -1.04
N VAL A 24 -4.51 -2.70 0.13
CA VAL A 24 -4.27 -4.06 0.62
C VAL A 24 -5.37 -4.98 0.10
N LEU A 25 -4.97 -6.04 -0.58
CA LEU A 25 -5.89 -7.01 -1.18
C LEU A 25 -5.97 -8.27 -0.32
N GLY A 26 -7.06 -9.00 -0.47
CA GLY A 26 -7.23 -10.29 0.20
C GLY A 26 -7.76 -10.21 1.61
N ILE A 27 -8.29 -9.05 2.01
CA ILE A 27 -8.93 -8.87 3.32
C ILE A 27 -10.35 -8.39 3.11
N ARG A 28 -11.17 -8.50 4.15
CA ARG A 28 -12.58 -8.10 4.08
C ARG A 28 -12.75 -6.59 3.92
N ASP A 29 -11.99 -5.85 4.69
CA ASP A 29 -12.08 -4.41 4.68
C ASP A 29 -11.15 -3.85 3.62
N VAL A 30 -11.55 -2.74 3.02
CA VAL A 30 -10.68 -2.03 2.10
C VAL A 30 -9.73 -1.17 2.92
N VAL A 31 -8.44 -1.46 2.81
CA VAL A 31 -7.42 -0.68 3.49
C VAL A 31 -6.55 -0.03 2.44
N THR A 32 -6.47 1.30 2.48
CA THR A 32 -5.66 2.05 1.54
C THR A 32 -4.60 2.85 2.29
N PHE A 33 -3.51 3.17 1.58
CA PHE A 33 -2.45 3.98 2.15
C PHE A 33 -1.83 4.82 1.05
N GLN A 34 -1.11 5.85 1.45
CA GLN A 34 -0.47 6.78 0.51
C GLN A 34 0.97 6.98 0.93
N ALA A 35 1.83 7.20 -0.06
CA ALA A 35 3.24 7.45 0.21
C ALA A 35 3.83 8.25 -0.94
N ARG A 36 5.00 8.85 -0.69
CA ARG A 36 5.69 9.65 -1.71
C ARG A 36 6.88 8.94 -2.32
N SER A 37 7.27 7.81 -1.76
CA SER A 37 8.39 7.05 -2.28
C SER A 37 8.13 5.56 -2.11
N VAL A 38 8.91 4.74 -2.83
CA VAL A 38 8.76 3.29 -2.74
C VAL A 38 9.05 2.80 -1.32
N ASP A 39 10.05 3.37 -0.67
CA ASP A 39 10.38 2.98 0.70
C ASP A 39 9.23 3.27 1.65
N GLU A 40 8.58 4.41 1.48
CA GLU A 40 7.42 4.76 2.29
C GLU A 40 6.24 3.85 2.00
N VAL A 41 6.07 3.45 0.73
CA VAL A 41 5.00 2.52 0.35
C VAL A 41 5.15 1.21 1.10
N GLU A 42 6.35 0.65 1.10
CA GLU A 42 6.61 -0.61 1.79
C GLU A 42 6.34 -0.49 3.29
N ARG A 43 6.81 0.58 3.89
CA ARG A 43 6.61 0.81 5.32
C ARG A 43 5.13 0.94 5.65
N ALA A 44 4.40 1.72 4.87
CA ALA A 44 2.98 1.92 5.09
C ALA A 44 2.20 0.61 4.93
N PHE A 45 2.58 -0.18 3.92
CA PHE A 45 1.95 -1.47 3.70
C PHE A 45 2.20 -2.41 4.88
N HIS A 46 3.44 -2.47 5.37
CA HIS A 46 3.77 -3.32 6.52
C HIS A 46 3.00 -2.90 7.77
N GLU A 47 2.90 -1.61 8.02
CA GLU A 47 2.16 -1.11 9.15
C GLU A 47 0.68 -1.46 9.05
N SER A 48 0.11 -1.34 7.85
CA SER A 48 -1.30 -1.69 7.63
C SER A 48 -1.55 -3.18 7.83
N ALA A 49 -0.62 -4.01 7.38
CA ALA A 49 -0.75 -5.46 7.51
C ALA A 49 -0.55 -5.92 8.94
N ASP A 50 0.29 -5.23 9.70
CA ASP A 50 0.59 -5.60 11.09
C ASP A 50 -0.48 -5.12 12.08
N ASP A 51 -1.30 -4.19 11.67
CA ASP A 51 -2.30 -3.58 12.57
C ASP A 51 -3.51 -4.47 12.88
#